data_728de2fa78a167a103fc2e19299e5d7a
#
_entry.id   728de2fa78a167a103fc2e19299e5d7a
#
_cell.length_a   1.000
_cell.length_b   1.000
_cell.length_c   1.000
_cell.angle_alpha   90.00
_cell.angle_beta   90.00
_cell.angle_gamma   90.00
#
_symmetry.space_group_name_H-M   'P 1'
#
loop_
_entity.id
_entity.type
_entity.pdbx_description
1 polymer ?
#
loop_
_entity_poly.entity_id
_entity_poly.type
_entity_poly.pdbx_seq_one_letter_code
_entity_poly.pdbx_strand_id
1 'polypeptide(L)'
;MRKKIGFVIVNYNDFTNTKRLLDNIKNYKCISYIVIVDNNSTDDSYKKLKEFESNQIAIIKNSSRHFSSGLNVGAKCLIKKVGECNIIFSNSDIIIKEEEDLQKLSSNIKEDVVVVGPTVNEHGILNRGWHMPTVNQEILFNIPLLSRTFKKKYLPYKEEEHQKDTTIVDVVSGCFFLVDSKFLMDNDYFDEGTFLYYEEQIFAEKVKQAGKKELVDNTVTIIHDHSVSIDKSLKRLVKQATLKKSQRYYVKKYKKANFIQMILLYITDYFYRMILYIRTLFRR
;
A
#
# COMPACT_ATOMS: atom_id res chain seq x y z
N MET A 1 18.12 6.29 -21.28
CA MET A 1 16.74 6.85 -21.46
C MET A 1 16.01 6.76 -20.14
N ARG A 2 15.25 7.77 -19.74
CA ARG A 2 14.37 7.68 -18.57
C ARG A 2 13.30 6.63 -18.84
N LYS A 3 13.05 5.71 -17.90
CA LYS A 3 11.94 4.75 -18.03
C LYS A 3 10.61 5.50 -18.07
N LYS A 4 9.66 5.01 -18.86
CA LYS A 4 8.27 5.49 -18.86
C LYS A 4 7.67 5.36 -17.47
N ILE A 5 6.74 6.25 -17.12
CA ILE A 5 5.96 6.15 -15.88
C ILE A 5 4.56 5.70 -16.26
N GLY A 6 4.10 4.63 -15.65
CA GLY A 6 2.72 4.17 -15.72
C GLY A 6 2.03 4.36 -14.37
N PHE A 7 0.72 4.51 -14.37
CA PHE A 7 -0.05 4.79 -13.16
C PHE A 7 -1.18 3.77 -12.99
N VAL A 8 -1.28 3.14 -11.81
CA VAL A 8 -2.33 2.18 -11.46
C VAL A 8 -3.09 2.71 -10.24
N ILE A 9 -4.41 2.85 -10.37
CA ILE A 9 -5.32 3.23 -9.30
C ILE A 9 -6.26 2.07 -9.02
N VAL A 10 -6.38 1.64 -7.75
CA VAL A 10 -7.36 0.62 -7.36
C VAL A 10 -8.57 1.31 -6.73
N ASN A 11 -9.73 1.16 -7.36
CA ASN A 11 -11.01 1.68 -6.89
C ASN A 11 -11.86 0.58 -6.24
N TYR A 12 -12.50 0.89 -5.13
CA TYR A 12 -13.58 0.10 -4.55
C TYR A 12 -14.63 1.01 -3.90
N ASN A 13 -15.81 1.13 -4.53
CA ASN A 13 -16.92 1.97 -4.04
C ASN A 13 -16.52 3.43 -3.75
N ASP A 14 -15.58 3.99 -4.54
CA ASP A 14 -15.00 5.31 -4.29
C ASP A 14 -14.79 6.11 -5.59
N PHE A 15 -15.84 6.22 -6.38
CA PHE A 15 -15.82 6.98 -7.63
C PHE A 15 -15.33 8.43 -7.44
N THR A 16 -15.78 9.09 -6.37
CA THR A 16 -15.51 10.53 -6.16
C THR A 16 -14.02 10.82 -6.01
N ASN A 17 -13.32 10.06 -5.16
CA ASN A 17 -11.89 10.26 -4.97
C ASN A 17 -11.10 9.77 -6.18
N THR A 18 -11.48 8.62 -6.76
CA THR A 18 -10.83 8.11 -7.99
C THR A 18 -10.93 9.13 -9.12
N LYS A 19 -12.09 9.75 -9.31
CA LYS A 19 -12.26 10.82 -10.30
C LYS A 19 -11.39 12.04 -9.97
N ARG A 20 -11.36 12.48 -8.70
CA ARG A 20 -10.53 13.61 -8.26
C ARG A 20 -9.05 13.35 -8.56
N LEU A 21 -8.54 12.16 -8.22
CA LEU A 21 -7.16 11.79 -8.53
C LEU A 21 -6.92 11.73 -10.04
N LEU A 22 -7.83 11.12 -10.81
CA LEU A 22 -7.72 11.08 -12.27
C LEU A 22 -7.67 12.49 -12.86
N ASP A 23 -8.55 13.39 -12.42
CA ASP A 23 -8.57 14.78 -12.90
C ASP A 23 -7.27 15.53 -12.54
N ASN A 24 -6.63 15.19 -11.43
CA ASN A 24 -5.34 15.75 -11.02
C ASN A 24 -4.21 15.31 -11.96
N ILE A 25 -4.18 14.02 -12.38
CA ILE A 25 -2.99 13.45 -13.05
C ILE A 25 -3.15 13.24 -14.57
N LYS A 26 -4.36 13.24 -15.13
CA LYS A 26 -4.62 12.87 -16.54
C LYS A 26 -3.88 13.73 -17.58
N ASN A 27 -3.47 14.94 -17.21
CA ASN A 27 -2.74 15.87 -18.08
C ASN A 27 -1.22 15.87 -17.82
N TYR A 28 -0.72 15.06 -16.89
CA TYR A 28 0.71 14.95 -16.60
C TYR A 28 1.44 14.29 -17.77
N LYS A 29 2.38 15.02 -18.38
CA LYS A 29 3.14 14.57 -19.57
C LYS A 29 4.11 13.44 -19.26
N CYS A 30 4.56 13.33 -18.01
CA CYS A 30 5.44 12.25 -17.57
C CYS A 30 4.73 10.89 -17.49
N ILE A 31 3.39 10.85 -17.39
CA ILE A 31 2.60 9.62 -17.33
C ILE A 31 2.32 9.11 -18.73
N SER A 32 2.83 7.94 -19.05
CA SER A 32 2.64 7.31 -20.37
C SER A 32 1.26 6.64 -20.51
N TYR A 33 0.72 6.09 -19.42
CA TYR A 33 -0.56 5.39 -19.41
C TYR A 33 -1.13 5.28 -17.98
N ILE A 34 -2.46 5.35 -17.87
CA ILE A 34 -3.18 5.20 -16.59
C ILE A 34 -4.08 3.97 -16.68
N VAL A 35 -4.05 3.13 -15.66
CA VAL A 35 -4.97 1.99 -15.49
C VAL A 35 -5.75 2.20 -14.20
N ILE A 36 -7.06 2.25 -14.30
CA ILE A 36 -7.96 2.24 -13.12
C ILE A 36 -8.58 0.86 -13.03
N VAL A 37 -8.36 0.18 -11.92
CA VAL A 37 -8.92 -1.14 -11.64
C VAL A 37 -10.08 -1.00 -10.67
N ASP A 38 -11.28 -1.24 -11.14
CA ASP A 38 -12.46 -1.39 -10.27
C ASP A 38 -12.43 -2.77 -9.61
N ASN A 39 -12.14 -2.78 -8.32
CA ASN A 39 -11.91 -4.00 -7.55
C ASN A 39 -13.22 -4.63 -7.06
N ASN A 40 -14.15 -4.89 -8.00
CA ASN A 40 -15.47 -5.46 -7.76
C ASN A 40 -16.37 -4.58 -6.89
N SER A 41 -16.47 -3.29 -7.24
CA SER A 41 -17.40 -2.35 -6.60
C SER A 41 -18.84 -2.85 -6.65
N THR A 42 -19.60 -2.53 -5.62
CA THR A 42 -21.02 -2.90 -5.47
C THR A 42 -21.98 -1.74 -5.78
N ASP A 43 -21.40 -0.55 -5.98
CA ASP A 43 -22.10 0.65 -6.43
C ASP A 43 -21.89 0.87 -7.95
N ASP A 44 -22.27 2.04 -8.45
CA ASP A 44 -22.13 2.42 -9.85
C ASP A 44 -20.74 2.96 -10.25
N SER A 45 -19.74 2.85 -9.37
CA SER A 45 -18.37 3.34 -9.60
C SER A 45 -17.78 2.87 -10.92
N TYR A 46 -17.84 1.56 -11.20
CA TYR A 46 -17.33 1.01 -12.45
C TYR A 46 -17.97 1.66 -13.68
N LYS A 47 -19.31 1.77 -13.68
CA LYS A 47 -20.06 2.35 -14.83
C LYS A 47 -19.63 3.80 -15.07
N LYS A 48 -19.55 4.60 -14.01
CA LYS A 48 -19.14 6.00 -14.09
C LYS A 48 -17.67 6.16 -14.51
N LEU A 49 -16.78 5.32 -13.97
CA LEU A 49 -15.36 5.35 -14.35
C LEU A 49 -15.15 5.00 -15.83
N LYS A 50 -15.95 4.09 -16.39
CA LYS A 50 -15.86 3.67 -17.78
C LYS A 50 -16.04 4.82 -18.78
N GLU A 51 -16.68 5.90 -18.39
CA GLU A 51 -16.84 7.11 -19.22
C GLU A 51 -15.52 7.87 -19.44
N PHE A 52 -14.49 7.61 -18.63
CA PHE A 52 -13.15 8.22 -18.75
C PHE A 52 -12.16 7.39 -19.57
N GLU A 53 -12.60 6.27 -20.13
CA GLU A 53 -11.73 5.43 -20.96
C GLU A 53 -11.28 6.18 -22.22
N SER A 54 -9.99 6.07 -22.55
CA SER A 54 -9.39 6.76 -23.69
C SER A 54 -8.16 6.00 -24.20
N ASN A 55 -7.47 6.56 -25.18
CA ASN A 55 -6.21 5.97 -25.69
C ASN A 55 -5.09 5.90 -24.65
N GLN A 56 -5.17 6.71 -23.56
CA GLN A 56 -4.18 6.76 -22.47
C GLN A 56 -4.74 6.28 -21.13
N ILE A 57 -6.02 5.94 -21.05
CA ILE A 57 -6.68 5.53 -19.81
C ILE A 57 -7.47 4.25 -20.06
N ALA A 58 -7.14 3.18 -19.34
CA ALA A 58 -7.93 1.94 -19.31
C ALA A 58 -8.69 1.81 -18.01
N ILE A 59 -9.94 1.35 -18.10
CA ILE A 59 -10.80 1.02 -16.96
C ILE A 59 -11.07 -0.48 -16.98
N ILE A 60 -10.62 -1.20 -15.95
CA ILE A 60 -10.70 -2.66 -15.88
C ILE A 60 -11.57 -3.05 -14.69
N LYS A 61 -12.50 -3.97 -14.94
CA LYS A 61 -13.25 -4.62 -13.86
C LYS A 61 -12.50 -5.86 -13.38
N ASN A 62 -12.12 -5.88 -12.10
CA ASN A 62 -11.56 -7.06 -11.45
C ASN A 62 -12.69 -7.82 -10.74
N SER A 63 -12.73 -9.16 -10.86
CA SER A 63 -13.72 -10.00 -10.16
C SER A 63 -13.36 -10.23 -8.69
N SER A 64 -12.09 -10.06 -8.33
CA SER A 64 -11.59 -10.20 -6.97
C SER A 64 -11.78 -8.89 -6.18
N ARG A 65 -11.94 -9.02 -4.85
CA ARG A 65 -11.88 -7.90 -3.89
C ARG A 65 -10.57 -7.83 -3.12
N HIS A 66 -9.63 -8.76 -3.38
CA HIS A 66 -8.31 -8.72 -2.76
C HIS A 66 -7.54 -7.52 -3.32
N PHE A 67 -6.94 -6.73 -2.44
CA PHE A 67 -6.25 -5.51 -2.86
C PHE A 67 -5.07 -5.82 -3.79
N SER A 68 -4.23 -6.79 -3.42
CA SER A 68 -3.11 -7.25 -4.26
C SER A 68 -3.55 -7.73 -5.66
N SER A 69 -4.74 -8.34 -5.77
CA SER A 69 -5.29 -8.76 -7.07
C SER A 69 -5.56 -7.55 -7.97
N GLY A 70 -6.09 -6.48 -7.41
CA GLY A 70 -6.28 -5.21 -8.13
C GLY A 70 -4.96 -4.63 -8.62
N LEU A 71 -3.93 -4.59 -7.76
CA LEU A 71 -2.58 -4.14 -8.14
C LEU A 71 -2.01 -5.00 -9.28
N ASN A 72 -2.14 -6.32 -9.20
CA ASN A 72 -1.63 -7.26 -10.20
C ASN A 72 -2.33 -7.11 -11.56
N VAL A 73 -3.65 -7.00 -11.57
CA VAL A 73 -4.44 -6.78 -12.79
C VAL A 73 -4.04 -5.46 -13.45
N GLY A 74 -3.90 -4.39 -12.66
CA GLY A 74 -3.47 -3.09 -13.14
C GLY A 74 -2.06 -3.12 -13.73
N ALA A 75 -1.10 -3.71 -13.02
CA ALA A 75 0.29 -3.84 -13.47
C ALA A 75 0.40 -4.63 -14.78
N LYS A 76 -0.25 -5.80 -14.86
CA LYS A 76 -0.23 -6.65 -16.06
C LYS A 76 -0.81 -5.93 -17.28
N CYS A 77 -1.91 -5.20 -17.10
CA CYS A 77 -2.49 -4.39 -18.18
C CYS A 77 -1.54 -3.28 -18.61
N LEU A 78 -0.97 -2.56 -17.67
CA LEU A 78 -0.05 -1.46 -17.94
C LEU A 78 1.19 -1.95 -18.71
N ILE A 79 1.85 -3.01 -18.23
CA ILE A 79 3.03 -3.60 -18.87
C ILE A 79 2.69 -4.06 -20.31
N LYS A 80 1.50 -4.65 -20.52
CA LYS A 80 1.04 -5.03 -21.86
C LYS A 80 0.88 -3.82 -22.77
N LYS A 81 0.52 -2.65 -22.27
CA LYS A 81 0.27 -1.41 -23.04
C LYS A 81 1.54 -0.65 -23.36
N VAL A 82 2.46 -0.51 -22.40
CA VAL A 82 3.61 0.40 -22.53
C VAL A 82 4.98 -0.29 -22.48
N GLY A 83 5.02 -1.61 -22.20
CA GLY A 83 6.25 -2.36 -21.98
C GLY A 83 6.84 -2.12 -20.58
N GLU A 84 8.12 -2.39 -20.41
CA GLU A 84 8.84 -2.12 -19.15
C GLU A 84 8.80 -0.64 -18.81
N CYS A 85 8.42 -0.34 -17.56
CA CYS A 85 8.21 1.01 -17.06
C CYS A 85 8.37 1.06 -15.52
N ASN A 86 8.38 2.25 -14.96
CA ASN A 86 8.20 2.46 -13.53
C ASN A 86 6.70 2.60 -13.26
N ILE A 87 6.14 1.76 -12.41
CA ILE A 87 4.70 1.73 -12.13
C ILE A 87 4.43 2.42 -10.81
N ILE A 88 3.63 3.47 -10.82
CA ILE A 88 3.07 4.06 -9.61
C ILE A 88 1.79 3.31 -9.26
N PHE A 89 1.71 2.82 -8.03
CA PHE A 89 0.50 2.30 -7.41
C PHE A 89 -0.04 3.34 -6.43
N SER A 90 -1.32 3.62 -6.52
CA SER A 90 -1.95 4.66 -5.71
C SER A 90 -3.34 4.25 -5.24
N ASN A 91 -3.64 4.58 -3.99
CA ASN A 91 -5.03 4.64 -3.52
C ASN A 91 -5.77 5.77 -4.24
N SER A 92 -7.10 5.72 -4.19
CA SER A 92 -7.99 6.72 -4.83
C SER A 92 -7.96 8.09 -4.15
N ASP A 93 -7.64 8.15 -2.85
CA ASP A 93 -7.72 9.33 -1.99
C ASP A 93 -6.37 10.06 -1.81
N ILE A 94 -5.51 9.94 -2.81
CA ILE A 94 -4.22 10.65 -2.90
C ILE A 94 -4.36 11.98 -3.63
N ILE A 95 -3.59 12.98 -3.17
CA ILE A 95 -3.43 14.28 -3.85
C ILE A 95 -1.95 14.47 -4.14
N ILE A 96 -1.62 14.65 -5.40
CA ILE A 96 -0.28 14.93 -5.91
C ILE A 96 -0.21 16.42 -6.25
N LYS A 97 0.79 17.12 -5.70
CA LYS A 97 0.90 18.57 -5.88
C LYS A 97 1.42 18.94 -7.26
N GLU A 98 2.47 18.27 -7.71
CA GLU A 98 3.21 18.63 -8.91
C GLU A 98 3.61 17.38 -9.71
N GLU A 99 3.66 17.53 -11.04
CA GLU A 99 4.10 16.47 -11.95
C GLU A 99 5.57 16.08 -11.73
N GLU A 100 6.40 17.07 -11.37
CA GLU A 100 7.83 16.91 -11.10
C GLU A 100 8.10 15.93 -9.95
N ASP A 101 7.20 15.82 -9.00
CA ASP A 101 7.30 14.88 -7.88
C ASP A 101 7.36 13.42 -8.38
N LEU A 102 6.56 13.08 -9.40
CA LEU A 102 6.58 11.75 -10.00
C LEU A 102 7.90 11.46 -10.73
N GLN A 103 8.47 12.49 -11.36
CA GLN A 103 9.76 12.37 -12.06
C GLN A 103 10.91 12.19 -11.06
N LYS A 104 10.89 12.91 -9.91
CA LYS A 104 11.86 12.73 -8.82
C LYS A 104 11.82 11.31 -8.28
N LEU A 105 10.64 10.82 -7.90
CA LEU A 105 10.46 9.43 -7.45
C LEU A 105 11.01 8.44 -8.46
N SER A 106 10.65 8.60 -9.74
CA SER A 106 11.10 7.70 -10.81
C SER A 106 12.63 7.72 -11.01
N SER A 107 13.30 8.85 -10.76
CA SER A 107 14.75 8.98 -10.89
C SER A 107 15.54 8.24 -9.81
N ASN A 108 14.89 7.89 -8.70
CA ASN A 108 15.47 7.12 -7.60
C ASN A 108 15.44 5.60 -7.83
N ILE A 109 14.71 5.10 -8.84
CA ILE A 109 14.81 3.69 -9.25
C ILE A 109 16.19 3.45 -9.85
N LYS A 110 16.89 2.45 -9.30
CA LYS A 110 18.25 2.03 -9.68
C LYS A 110 18.32 0.52 -9.65
N GLU A 111 19.49 -0.02 -10.01
CA GLU A 111 19.69 -1.48 -10.01
C GLU A 111 19.40 -2.13 -8.65
N ASP A 112 19.76 -1.48 -7.55
CA ASP A 112 19.57 -1.99 -6.19
C ASP A 112 18.33 -1.41 -5.49
N VAL A 113 17.74 -0.32 -5.98
CA VAL A 113 16.53 0.33 -5.44
C VAL A 113 15.38 0.10 -6.41
N VAL A 114 14.47 -0.79 -6.07
CA VAL A 114 13.36 -1.22 -6.95
C VAL A 114 11.99 -0.73 -6.52
N VAL A 115 11.90 -0.15 -5.32
CA VAL A 115 10.69 0.47 -4.77
C VAL A 115 11.05 1.85 -4.22
N VAL A 116 10.23 2.85 -4.57
CA VAL A 116 10.40 4.23 -4.08
C VAL A 116 9.07 4.78 -3.61
N GLY A 117 9.02 5.28 -2.37
CA GLY A 117 7.88 6.00 -1.82
C GLY A 117 8.19 7.47 -1.54
N PRO A 118 7.20 8.35 -1.51
CA PRO A 118 7.33 9.71 -0.98
C PRO A 118 7.16 9.74 0.54
N THR A 119 7.39 10.90 1.15
CA THR A 119 6.78 11.24 2.44
C THR A 119 5.27 11.35 2.26
N VAL A 120 4.50 10.61 3.05
CA VAL A 120 3.02 10.66 3.02
C VAL A 120 2.54 11.51 4.19
N ASN A 121 1.79 12.57 3.89
CA ASN A 121 1.15 13.41 4.89
C ASN A 121 -0.30 12.96 5.14
N GLU A 122 -0.56 12.42 6.31
CA GLU A 122 -1.89 12.00 6.79
C GLU A 122 -2.37 12.97 7.88
N HIS A 123 -3.10 14.01 7.49
CA HIS A 123 -3.61 15.03 8.41
C HIS A 123 -2.53 15.63 9.34
N GLY A 124 -1.35 15.93 8.79
CA GLY A 124 -0.22 16.49 9.54
C GLY A 124 0.70 15.46 10.18
N ILE A 125 0.37 14.17 10.12
CA ILE A 125 1.26 13.09 10.52
C ILE A 125 2.05 12.64 9.29
N LEU A 126 3.38 12.71 9.38
CA LEU A 126 4.27 12.31 8.29
C LEU A 126 4.63 10.83 8.43
N ASN A 127 4.31 10.05 7.39
CA ASN A 127 4.74 8.66 7.24
C ASN A 127 5.88 8.61 6.22
N ARG A 128 7.03 8.12 6.65
CA ARG A 128 8.28 8.04 5.86
C ARG A 128 8.83 6.62 5.82
N GLY A 129 7.94 5.62 5.77
CA GLY A 129 8.32 4.23 5.87
C GLY A 129 8.55 3.78 7.31
N TRP A 130 8.79 2.48 7.50
CA TRP A 130 8.99 1.91 8.83
C TRP A 130 9.87 0.67 8.79
N HIS A 131 10.41 0.31 9.97
CA HIS A 131 11.15 -0.92 10.16
C HIS A 131 10.25 -2.14 10.06
N MET A 132 10.71 -3.17 9.38
CA MET A 132 10.01 -4.45 9.28
C MET A 132 10.03 -5.19 10.61
N PRO A 133 8.88 -5.43 11.26
CA PRO A 133 8.86 -6.05 12.57
C PRO A 133 9.26 -7.52 12.53
N THR A 134 9.90 -7.98 13.59
CA THR A 134 10.10 -9.39 13.88
C THR A 134 8.80 -10.04 14.35
N VAL A 135 8.72 -11.40 14.33
CA VAL A 135 7.54 -12.13 14.84
C VAL A 135 7.25 -11.78 16.29
N ASN A 136 8.26 -11.64 17.13
CA ASN A 136 8.09 -11.27 18.55
C ASN A 136 7.53 -9.85 18.71
N GLN A 137 7.96 -8.91 17.87
CA GLN A 137 7.40 -7.56 17.85
C GLN A 137 5.94 -7.57 17.38
N GLU A 138 5.60 -8.40 16.37
CA GLU A 138 4.19 -8.58 15.94
C GLU A 138 3.30 -9.11 17.08
N ILE A 139 3.81 -10.04 17.93
CA ILE A 139 3.12 -10.49 19.13
C ILE A 139 2.93 -9.34 20.13
N LEU A 140 3.98 -8.56 20.38
CA LEU A 140 3.91 -7.38 21.27
C LEU A 140 2.89 -6.33 20.78
N PHE A 141 2.80 -6.12 19.46
CA PHE A 141 1.84 -5.21 18.86
C PHE A 141 0.38 -5.65 19.03
N ASN A 142 0.15 -6.91 19.41
CA ASN A 142 -1.18 -7.43 19.71
C ASN A 142 -1.56 -7.28 21.19
N ILE A 143 -0.62 -6.93 22.09
CA ILE A 143 -0.91 -6.77 23.50
C ILE A 143 -1.78 -5.52 23.70
N PRO A 144 -3.03 -5.67 24.21
CA PRO A 144 -3.89 -4.54 24.46
C PRO A 144 -3.23 -3.52 25.40
N LEU A 145 -3.55 -2.24 25.22
CA LEU A 145 -3.00 -1.09 25.97
C LEU A 145 -1.52 -0.78 25.64
N LEU A 146 -0.66 -1.77 25.38
CA LEU A 146 0.77 -1.59 25.11
C LEU A 146 1.08 -1.50 23.60
N SER A 147 0.17 -1.93 22.74
CA SER A 147 0.33 -1.96 21.27
C SER A 147 0.85 -0.63 20.71
N ARG A 148 0.23 0.50 21.12
CA ARG A 148 0.62 1.84 20.65
C ARG A 148 2.05 2.20 21.07
N THR A 149 2.43 1.88 22.30
CA THR A 149 3.78 2.15 22.83
C THR A 149 4.83 1.34 22.09
N PHE A 150 4.59 0.05 21.91
CA PHE A 150 5.52 -0.80 21.18
C PHE A 150 5.66 -0.40 19.71
N LYS A 151 4.55 -0.10 19.02
CA LYS A 151 4.60 0.39 17.63
C LYS A 151 5.40 1.68 17.51
N LYS A 152 5.16 2.66 18.40
CA LYS A 152 5.93 3.92 18.43
C LYS A 152 7.42 3.71 18.71
N LYS A 153 7.77 2.66 19.46
CA LYS A 153 9.16 2.35 19.79
C LYS A 153 9.91 1.64 18.68
N TYR A 154 9.26 0.73 17.95
CA TYR A 154 9.93 -0.22 17.06
C TYR A 154 9.74 0.04 15.58
N LEU A 155 8.69 0.76 15.17
CA LEU A 155 8.42 0.96 13.75
C LEU A 155 9.13 2.19 13.15
N PRO A 156 9.12 3.38 13.77
CA PRO A 156 9.67 4.56 13.12
C PRO A 156 11.20 4.51 12.99
N TYR A 157 11.71 5.04 11.90
CA TYR A 157 13.09 5.48 11.80
C TYR A 157 13.30 6.73 12.66
N LYS A 158 14.55 7.03 13.02
CA LYS A 158 14.89 8.26 13.74
C LYS A 158 14.76 9.46 12.83
N GLU A 159 14.39 10.62 13.37
CA GLU A 159 14.20 11.84 12.58
C GLU A 159 15.49 12.26 11.85
N GLU A 160 16.67 12.00 12.44
CA GLU A 160 17.97 12.31 11.81
C GLU A 160 18.19 11.52 10.51
N GLU A 161 17.60 10.33 10.36
CA GLU A 161 17.71 9.52 9.15
C GLU A 161 16.90 10.12 7.99
N HIS A 162 15.90 10.94 8.32
CA HIS A 162 15.04 11.63 7.33
C HIS A 162 15.51 13.07 7.01
N GLN A 163 16.63 13.54 7.56
CA GLN A 163 17.23 14.84 7.21
C GLN A 163 17.92 14.83 5.84
N LYS A 164 18.19 13.63 5.29
CA LYS A 164 18.76 13.47 3.94
C LYS A 164 17.64 13.53 2.90
N ASP A 165 18.01 13.82 1.66
CA ASP A 165 17.06 13.83 0.53
C ASP A 165 16.36 12.46 0.36
N THR A 166 17.07 11.38 0.68
CA THR A 166 16.53 10.00 0.57
C THR A 166 16.93 9.15 1.76
N THR A 167 16.05 8.23 2.15
CA THR A 167 16.27 7.24 3.23
C THR A 167 15.97 5.83 2.72
N ILE A 168 16.91 4.88 2.90
CA ILE A 168 16.62 3.45 2.69
C ILE A 168 15.77 3.00 3.86
N VAL A 169 14.64 2.36 3.55
CA VAL A 169 13.69 1.85 4.53
C VAL A 169 13.40 0.38 4.32
N ASP A 170 12.87 -0.29 5.35
CA ASP A 170 12.45 -1.69 5.18
C ASP A 170 11.11 -1.78 4.44
N VAL A 171 10.18 -0.83 4.69
CA VAL A 171 8.83 -0.82 4.10
C VAL A 171 8.41 0.60 3.79
N VAL A 172 7.98 0.87 2.56
CA VAL A 172 7.32 2.13 2.16
C VAL A 172 5.81 2.07 2.39
N SER A 173 5.13 3.22 2.40
CA SER A 173 3.67 3.29 2.55
C SER A 173 2.95 2.72 1.32
N GLY A 174 2.03 1.77 1.54
CA GLY A 174 1.27 1.12 0.48
C GLY A 174 0.18 1.98 -0.15
N CYS A 175 -0.11 3.18 0.40
CA CYS A 175 -1.11 4.07 -0.20
C CYS A 175 -0.60 4.75 -1.48
N PHE A 176 0.74 4.91 -1.62
CA PHE A 176 1.36 5.47 -2.80
C PHE A 176 2.84 5.07 -2.87
N PHE A 177 3.22 4.34 -3.90
CA PHE A 177 4.61 3.93 -4.13
C PHE A 177 4.87 3.61 -5.60
N LEU A 178 6.12 3.64 -5.99
CA LEU A 178 6.59 3.37 -7.34
C LEU A 178 7.47 2.12 -7.33
N VAL A 179 7.27 1.25 -8.33
CA VAL A 179 8.00 -0.03 -8.48
C VAL A 179 8.57 -0.16 -9.89
N ASP A 180 9.77 -0.71 -10.01
CA ASP A 180 10.30 -1.17 -11.28
C ASP A 180 9.49 -2.37 -11.80
N SER A 181 8.86 -2.25 -12.97
CA SER A 181 8.03 -3.31 -13.54
C SER A 181 8.80 -4.59 -13.86
N LYS A 182 10.11 -4.49 -14.20
CA LYS A 182 10.94 -5.67 -14.41
C LYS A 182 11.10 -6.45 -13.12
N PHE A 183 11.42 -5.76 -12.01
CA PHE A 183 11.50 -6.40 -10.70
C PHE A 183 10.18 -7.08 -10.33
N LEU A 184 9.05 -6.40 -10.59
CA LEU A 184 7.72 -6.93 -10.30
C LEU A 184 7.42 -8.22 -11.07
N MET A 185 7.77 -8.26 -12.37
CA MET A 185 7.61 -9.46 -13.21
C MET A 185 8.52 -10.61 -12.76
N ASP A 186 9.80 -10.31 -12.49
CA ASP A 186 10.79 -11.30 -12.10
C ASP A 186 10.52 -11.92 -10.71
N ASN A 187 9.65 -11.31 -9.90
CA ASN A 187 9.30 -11.73 -8.54
C ASN A 187 7.81 -12.07 -8.35
N ASP A 188 7.13 -12.57 -9.39
CA ASP A 188 5.74 -13.06 -9.33
C ASP A 188 4.74 -12.06 -8.73
N TYR A 189 4.90 -10.76 -9.05
CA TYR A 189 3.97 -9.70 -8.67
C TYR A 189 3.67 -9.66 -7.15
N PHE A 190 2.51 -9.10 -6.77
CA PHE A 190 2.06 -9.07 -5.37
C PHE A 190 1.42 -10.41 -4.98
N ASP A 191 1.63 -10.83 -3.73
CA ASP A 191 0.98 -12.03 -3.18
C ASP A 191 -0.51 -11.77 -2.91
N GLU A 192 -1.39 -12.58 -3.48
CA GLU A 192 -2.85 -12.45 -3.33
C GLU A 192 -3.42 -13.26 -2.15
N GLY A 193 -2.57 -13.80 -1.27
CA GLY A 193 -2.99 -14.60 -0.12
C GLY A 193 -3.64 -13.81 1.01
N THR A 194 -3.56 -12.48 0.98
CA THR A 194 -4.28 -11.58 1.90
C THR A 194 -5.46 -10.92 1.20
N PHE A 195 -6.52 -10.65 1.94
CA PHE A 195 -7.65 -9.86 1.42
C PHE A 195 -7.32 -8.36 1.43
N LEU A 196 -6.78 -7.88 2.55
CA LEU A 196 -6.40 -6.50 2.82
C LEU A 196 -5.44 -6.46 4.01
N TYR A 197 -4.51 -5.52 4.02
CA TYR A 197 -3.44 -5.31 4.99
C TYR A 197 -2.29 -6.31 4.87
N TYR A 198 -1.10 -5.87 5.21
CA TYR A 198 0.18 -6.58 5.11
C TYR A 198 0.72 -6.75 3.67
N GLU A 199 0.08 -6.17 2.67
CA GLU A 199 0.58 -6.20 1.30
C GLU A 199 1.97 -5.58 1.20
N GLU A 200 2.18 -4.45 1.88
CA GLU A 200 3.44 -3.71 1.91
C GLU A 200 4.55 -4.56 2.54
N GLN A 201 4.28 -5.14 3.71
CA GLN A 201 5.27 -5.96 4.42
C GLN A 201 5.60 -7.24 3.63
N ILE A 202 4.60 -7.86 2.99
CA ILE A 202 4.78 -9.03 2.15
C ILE A 202 5.64 -8.68 0.94
N PHE A 203 5.37 -7.55 0.30
CA PHE A 203 6.14 -7.11 -0.86
C PHE A 203 7.58 -6.73 -0.46
N ALA A 204 7.75 -6.02 0.63
CA ALA A 204 9.06 -5.67 1.19
C ALA A 204 9.91 -6.92 1.53
N GLU A 205 9.30 -8.03 1.99
CA GLU A 205 10.02 -9.30 2.15
C GLU A 205 10.51 -9.86 0.82
N LYS A 206 9.74 -9.74 -0.27
CA LYS A 206 10.19 -10.15 -1.60
C LYS A 206 11.36 -9.28 -2.08
N VAL A 207 11.27 -7.96 -1.87
CA VAL A 207 12.36 -7.01 -2.20
C VAL A 207 13.64 -7.40 -1.44
N LYS A 208 13.54 -7.65 -0.14
CA LYS A 208 14.65 -8.06 0.70
C LYS A 208 15.25 -9.42 0.28
N GLN A 209 14.40 -10.41 -0.01
CA GLN A 209 14.84 -11.75 -0.46
C GLN A 209 15.57 -11.70 -1.80
N ALA A 210 15.21 -10.75 -2.67
CA ALA A 210 15.90 -10.50 -3.94
C ALA A 210 17.21 -9.68 -3.77
N GLY A 211 17.60 -9.33 -2.55
CA GLY A 211 18.78 -8.48 -2.29
C GLY A 211 18.62 -7.03 -2.76
N LYS A 212 17.37 -6.57 -2.94
CA LYS A 212 17.03 -5.22 -3.36
C LYS A 212 16.59 -4.36 -2.17
N LYS A 213 16.32 -3.07 -2.42
CA LYS A 213 16.01 -2.06 -1.40
C LYS A 213 14.75 -1.29 -1.74
N GLU A 214 14.09 -0.80 -0.69
CA GLU A 214 13.07 0.23 -0.74
C GLU A 214 13.64 1.56 -0.25
N LEU A 215 13.15 2.66 -0.81
CA LEU A 215 13.64 4.00 -0.54
C LEU A 215 12.47 4.97 -0.35
N VAL A 216 12.58 5.87 0.61
CA VAL A 216 11.72 7.07 0.71
C VAL A 216 12.48 8.27 0.19
N ASP A 217 11.88 9.00 -0.75
CA ASP A 217 12.32 10.33 -1.16
C ASP A 217 11.71 11.37 -0.22
N ASN A 218 12.52 11.92 0.67
CA ASN A 218 12.08 12.88 1.69
C ASN A 218 11.79 14.28 1.10
N THR A 219 12.22 14.54 -0.14
CA THR A 219 11.98 15.81 -0.84
C THR A 219 10.61 15.87 -1.50
N VAL A 220 9.95 14.71 -1.66
CA VAL A 220 8.61 14.58 -2.23
C VAL A 220 7.60 14.31 -1.14
N THR A 221 6.53 15.10 -1.09
CA THR A 221 5.43 14.92 -0.14
C THR A 221 4.10 14.86 -0.87
N ILE A 222 3.38 13.74 -0.71
CA ILE A 222 1.99 13.60 -1.13
C ILE A 222 1.03 13.71 0.05
N ILE A 223 -0.24 14.02 -0.23
CA ILE A 223 -1.30 14.06 0.79
C ILE A 223 -2.17 12.82 0.63
N HIS A 224 -2.36 12.08 1.72
CA HIS A 224 -3.34 11.01 1.83
C HIS A 224 -4.55 11.54 2.60
N ASP A 225 -5.57 11.91 1.83
CA ASP A 225 -6.79 12.50 2.35
C ASP A 225 -7.75 11.37 2.74
N HIS A 226 -7.59 10.80 3.94
CA HIS A 226 -8.43 9.72 4.47
C HIS A 226 -9.93 10.07 4.46
N SER A 227 -10.44 10.40 3.32
CA SER A 227 -11.85 10.59 3.10
C SER A 227 -12.54 9.22 3.01
N VAL A 228 -12.80 8.60 4.17
CA VAL A 228 -14.03 7.86 4.40
C VAL A 228 -14.25 6.50 3.71
N SER A 229 -13.51 6.09 2.66
CA SER A 229 -13.90 4.92 1.86
C SER A 229 -13.81 3.58 2.62
N ILE A 230 -12.76 3.35 3.40
CA ILE A 230 -12.63 2.11 4.18
C ILE A 230 -13.46 2.17 5.47
N ASP A 231 -13.60 3.33 6.11
CA ASP A 231 -14.31 3.45 7.38
C ASP A 231 -15.82 3.30 7.25
N LYS A 232 -16.40 3.63 6.12
CA LYS A 232 -17.83 3.44 5.86
C LYS A 232 -18.20 1.98 5.57
N SER A 233 -17.33 1.19 4.94
CA SER A 233 -17.66 -0.14 4.43
C SER A 233 -17.46 -1.28 5.43
N LEU A 234 -16.56 -1.14 6.42
CA LEU A 234 -16.23 -2.20 7.37
C LEU A 234 -16.40 -1.74 8.82
N LYS A 235 -17.22 -2.48 9.58
CA LYS A 235 -17.29 -2.30 11.04
C LYS A 235 -15.91 -2.57 11.66
N ARG A 236 -15.53 -1.85 12.73
CA ARG A 236 -14.24 -1.94 13.42
C ARG A 236 -13.78 -3.37 13.74
N LEU A 237 -14.72 -4.24 14.15
CA LEU A 237 -14.42 -5.65 14.43
C LEU A 237 -14.02 -6.44 13.17
N VAL A 238 -14.66 -6.16 12.03
CA VAL A 238 -14.33 -6.79 10.73
C VAL A 238 -12.95 -6.35 10.27
N LYS A 239 -12.63 -5.05 10.37
CA LYS A 239 -11.28 -4.53 10.06
C LYS A 239 -10.21 -5.25 10.88
N GLN A 240 -10.43 -5.37 12.21
CA GLN A 240 -9.50 -6.06 13.08
C GLN A 240 -9.36 -7.54 12.74
N ALA A 241 -10.46 -8.23 12.46
CA ALA A 241 -10.42 -9.64 12.06
C ALA A 241 -9.62 -9.85 10.76
N THR A 242 -9.83 -8.97 9.77
CA THR A 242 -9.10 -8.99 8.49
C THR A 242 -7.61 -8.73 8.72
N LEU A 243 -7.26 -7.67 9.45
CA LEU A 243 -5.87 -7.33 9.79
C LEU A 243 -5.16 -8.52 10.47
N LYS A 244 -5.81 -9.17 11.44
CA LYS A 244 -5.23 -10.30 12.16
C LYS A 244 -5.10 -11.57 11.31
N LYS A 245 -6.03 -11.78 10.38
CA LYS A 245 -5.92 -12.87 9.40
C LYS A 245 -4.70 -12.66 8.50
N SER A 246 -4.51 -11.45 7.98
CA SER A 246 -3.38 -11.08 7.14
C SER A 246 -2.05 -11.12 7.91
N GLN A 247 -2.01 -10.63 9.17
CA GLN A 247 -0.88 -10.76 10.06
C GLN A 247 -0.42 -12.22 10.21
N ARG A 248 -1.33 -13.14 10.52
CA ARG A 248 -1.02 -14.56 10.69
C ARG A 248 -0.50 -15.20 9.40
N TYR A 249 -1.10 -14.85 8.25
CA TYR A 249 -0.62 -15.29 6.94
C TYR A 249 0.83 -14.82 6.72
N TYR A 250 1.10 -13.54 6.91
CA TYR A 250 2.42 -12.93 6.77
C TYR A 250 3.47 -13.59 7.66
N VAL A 251 3.23 -13.65 8.98
CA VAL A 251 4.22 -14.19 9.91
C VAL A 251 4.48 -15.69 9.69
N LYS A 252 3.44 -16.46 9.30
CA LYS A 252 3.59 -17.89 9.01
C LYS A 252 4.39 -18.13 7.73
N LYS A 253 4.02 -17.45 6.64
CA LYS A 253 4.58 -17.70 5.30
C LYS A 253 5.94 -17.03 5.11
N TYR A 254 6.07 -15.79 5.51
CA TYR A 254 7.24 -14.95 5.20
C TYR A 254 8.22 -14.86 6.35
N LYS A 255 7.76 -14.80 7.60
CA LYS A 255 8.62 -14.76 8.79
C LYS A 255 8.94 -16.14 9.37
N LYS A 256 8.32 -17.22 8.84
CA LYS A 256 8.51 -18.61 9.29
C LYS A 256 8.30 -18.75 10.80
N ALA A 257 7.27 -18.10 11.34
CA ALA A 257 6.91 -18.17 12.77
C ALA A 257 6.77 -19.62 13.22
N ASN A 258 7.40 -19.96 14.34
CA ASN A 258 7.32 -21.29 14.94
C ASN A 258 5.96 -21.53 15.62
N PHE A 259 5.72 -22.76 16.05
CA PHE A 259 4.44 -23.18 16.66
C PHE A 259 4.08 -22.35 17.90
N ILE A 260 5.06 -22.08 18.79
CA ILE A 260 4.83 -21.29 20.02
C ILE A 260 4.46 -19.86 19.66
N GLN A 261 5.16 -19.23 18.72
CA GLN A 261 4.88 -17.88 18.27
C GLN A 261 3.47 -17.77 17.64
N MET A 262 3.05 -18.78 16.88
CA MET A 262 1.70 -18.83 16.33
C MET A 262 0.63 -18.93 17.43
N ILE A 263 0.83 -19.76 18.46
CA ILE A 263 -0.08 -19.85 19.61
C ILE A 263 -0.18 -18.48 20.32
N LEU A 264 0.96 -17.83 20.57
CA LEU A 264 0.99 -16.52 21.23
C LEU A 264 0.25 -15.44 20.41
N LEU A 265 0.38 -15.47 19.07
CA LEU A 265 -0.39 -14.58 18.21
C LEU A 265 -1.90 -14.82 18.31
N TYR A 266 -2.36 -16.07 18.36
CA TYR A 266 -3.79 -16.38 18.56
C TYR A 266 -4.30 -15.93 19.94
N ILE A 267 -3.53 -16.18 21.00
CA ILE A 267 -3.88 -15.80 22.37
C ILE A 267 -4.00 -14.28 22.48
N THR A 268 -2.98 -13.54 22.01
CA THR A 268 -2.97 -12.08 22.09
C THR A 268 -4.06 -11.45 21.22
N ASP A 269 -4.37 -12.01 20.05
CA ASP A 269 -5.49 -11.58 19.22
C ASP A 269 -6.84 -11.81 19.92
N TYR A 270 -7.04 -12.96 20.54
CA TYR A 270 -8.26 -13.27 21.29
C TYR A 270 -8.49 -12.25 22.41
N PHE A 271 -7.47 -11.98 23.26
CA PHE A 271 -7.57 -10.98 24.30
C PHE A 271 -7.83 -9.57 23.77
N TYR A 272 -7.18 -9.19 22.68
CA TYR A 272 -7.42 -7.90 22.03
C TYR A 272 -8.88 -7.75 21.59
N ARG A 273 -9.44 -8.76 20.94
CA ARG A 273 -10.86 -8.75 20.50
C ARG A 273 -11.83 -8.73 21.67
N MET A 274 -11.54 -9.48 22.73
CA MET A 274 -12.35 -9.49 23.93
C MET A 274 -12.43 -8.08 24.55
N ILE A 275 -11.30 -7.39 24.67
CA ILE A 275 -11.26 -6.00 25.18
C ILE A 275 -12.01 -5.04 24.25
N LEU A 276 -11.86 -5.18 22.93
CA LEU A 276 -12.63 -4.37 21.97
C LEU A 276 -14.13 -4.60 22.13
N TYR A 277 -14.55 -5.84 22.27
CA TYR A 277 -15.97 -6.21 22.45
C TYR A 277 -16.53 -5.60 23.74
N ILE A 278 -15.81 -5.75 24.88
CA ILE A 278 -16.20 -5.14 26.15
C ILE A 278 -16.35 -3.62 26.00
N ARG A 279 -15.36 -2.94 25.38
CA ARG A 279 -15.44 -1.49 25.14
C ARG A 279 -16.62 -1.06 24.27
N THR A 280 -17.10 -1.92 23.37
CA THR A 280 -18.30 -1.60 22.56
C THR A 280 -19.58 -1.72 23.39
N LEU A 281 -19.64 -2.59 24.39
CA LEU A 281 -20.78 -2.71 25.30
C LEU A 281 -20.93 -1.49 26.22
N PHE A 282 -19.79 -0.93 26.70
CA PHE A 282 -19.79 0.23 27.63
C PHE A 282 -19.84 1.60 26.90
N ARG A 283 -19.86 1.64 25.57
CA ARG A 283 -20.03 2.88 24.76
C ARG A 283 -21.46 3.08 24.24
N ARG A 284 -22.38 2.23 24.66
CA ARG A 284 -23.83 2.44 24.56
C ARG A 284 -24.31 3.08 25.87
#